data_4a311acecb4d3c4ba6f45646663e20fa
#
_entry.id   4a311acecb4d3c4ba6f45646663e20fa
#
_cell.length_a   1.000
_cell.length_b   1.000
_cell.length_c   1.000
_cell.angle_alpha   90.00
_cell.angle_beta   90.00
_cell.angle_gamma   90.00
#
_symmetry.space_group_name_H-M   'P 1'
#
loop_
_entity.id
_entity.type
_entity.pdbx_description
1 polymer ?
#
loop_
_entity_poly.entity_id
_entity_poly.type
_entity_poly.pdbx_seq_one_letter_code
_entity_poly.pdbx_strand_id
1 'polypeptide(L)'
;MQIQVKLDKGYLPDEYAKYASVKEAGNPVVSFPFTLTDLPEGTKYLPWSLVDYDSIPVCGFAWIHWLASDVPAVSEIPADFSRTTNTPQGYNSTVSRFLTDPEEVHTGYIGPTPPDKDHDYHFRVYALSEKLDLEQPYYYNEFLRALKGKVLAESQVDLPARV
;
A
#
# COMPACT_ATOMS: atom_id res chain seq x y z
N MET A 1 -17.34 -4.30 -5.20
CA MET A 1 -16.39 -4.17 -4.08
C MET A 1 -16.13 -2.69 -3.83
N GLN A 2 -16.17 -2.26 -2.57
CA GLN A 2 -15.91 -0.88 -2.18
C GLN A 2 -14.85 -0.87 -1.08
N ILE A 3 -13.97 0.14 -1.10
CA ILE A 3 -12.93 0.38 -0.09
C ILE A 3 -13.36 1.59 0.73
N GLN A 4 -13.24 1.50 2.05
CA GLN A 4 -13.47 2.63 2.96
C GLN A 4 -12.25 2.82 3.84
N VAL A 5 -11.65 4.00 3.77
CA VAL A 5 -10.58 4.48 4.65
C VAL A 5 -11.10 5.71 5.38
N LYS A 6 -10.94 5.74 6.69
CA LYS A 6 -11.35 6.91 7.48
C LYS A 6 -10.32 8.03 7.28
N LEU A 7 -10.78 9.15 6.73
CA LEU A 7 -9.97 10.37 6.60
C LEU A 7 -10.27 11.34 7.76
N ASP A 8 -9.26 12.12 8.15
CA ASP A 8 -9.43 13.29 9.04
C ASP A 8 -9.37 14.55 8.19
N LYS A 9 -10.47 15.31 8.18
CA LYS A 9 -10.62 16.55 7.38
C LYS A 9 -10.23 16.39 5.90
N GLY A 10 -10.50 15.21 5.34
CA GLY A 10 -10.20 14.89 3.94
C GLY A 10 -8.80 14.35 3.68
N TYR A 11 -7.97 14.15 4.69
CA TYR A 11 -6.62 13.61 4.57
C TYR A 11 -6.45 12.29 5.32
N LEU A 12 -5.49 11.48 4.89
CA LEU A 12 -5.06 10.33 5.67
C LEU A 12 -4.57 10.83 7.04
N PRO A 13 -5.04 10.23 8.16
CA PRO A 13 -4.66 10.68 9.49
C PRO A 13 -3.13 10.69 9.71
N ASP A 14 -2.65 11.69 10.44
CA ASP A 14 -1.23 11.97 10.66
C ASP A 14 -0.46 10.77 11.21
N GLU A 15 -1.09 9.93 12.00
CA GLU A 15 -0.48 8.73 12.58
C GLU A 15 -0.04 7.69 11.55
N TYR A 16 -0.56 7.77 10.31
CA TYR A 16 -0.22 6.90 9.18
C TYR A 16 0.61 7.60 8.10
N ALA A 17 0.95 8.89 8.28
CA ALA A 17 1.57 9.74 7.27
C ALA A 17 2.73 10.56 7.84
N LYS A 18 3.13 11.62 7.16
CA LYS A 18 4.31 12.46 7.42
C LYS A 18 4.52 12.85 8.88
N TYR A 19 3.44 13.12 9.61
CA TYR A 19 3.48 13.61 10.99
C TYR A 19 3.35 12.50 12.04
N ALA A 20 3.46 11.23 11.63
CA ALA A 20 3.43 10.10 12.54
C ALA A 20 4.53 10.18 13.61
N SER A 21 4.20 9.77 14.82
CA SER A 21 5.17 9.66 15.91
C SER A 21 5.98 8.36 15.87
N VAL A 22 5.42 7.32 15.24
CA VAL A 22 6.10 6.02 15.08
C VAL A 22 6.75 5.96 13.70
N LYS A 23 8.07 5.94 13.69
CA LYS A 23 8.89 5.90 12.46
C LYS A 23 10.05 4.93 12.61
N GLU A 24 10.45 4.35 11.48
CA GLU A 24 11.68 3.56 11.33
C GLU A 24 12.49 4.14 10.18
N ALA A 25 13.79 4.37 10.37
CA ALA A 25 14.66 5.05 9.42
C ALA A 25 14.04 6.35 8.83
N GLY A 26 13.32 7.12 9.69
CA GLY A 26 12.66 8.36 9.31
C GLY A 26 11.30 8.21 8.61
N ASN A 27 10.90 6.99 8.23
CA ASN A 27 9.65 6.72 7.53
C ASN A 27 8.53 6.33 8.49
N PRO A 28 7.28 6.85 8.33
CA PRO A 28 6.11 6.33 9.02
C PRO A 28 5.88 4.86 8.64
N VAL A 29 5.67 3.98 9.62
CA VAL A 29 5.57 2.52 9.38
C VAL A 29 4.27 1.89 9.84
N VAL A 30 3.42 2.63 10.55
CA VAL A 30 2.11 2.17 10.98
C VAL A 30 1.14 2.27 9.83
N SER A 31 0.68 1.13 9.29
CA SER A 31 -0.28 1.12 8.19
C SER A 31 -1.68 1.49 8.66
N PHE A 32 -2.43 2.19 7.80
CA PHE A 32 -3.80 2.61 8.09
C PHE A 32 -4.77 1.44 8.04
N PRO A 33 -5.86 1.46 8.87
CA PRO A 33 -6.94 0.50 8.79
C PRO A 33 -7.88 0.83 7.64
N PHE A 34 -8.53 -0.20 7.09
CA PHE A 34 -9.57 -0.02 6.09
C PHE A 34 -10.59 -1.15 6.12
N THR A 35 -11.77 -0.88 5.56
CA THR A 35 -12.84 -1.88 5.42
C THR A 35 -13.19 -2.09 3.96
N LEU A 36 -13.71 -3.28 3.68
CA LEU A 36 -14.15 -3.72 2.36
C LEU A 36 -15.58 -4.21 2.42
N THR A 37 -16.41 -3.76 1.48
CA THR A 37 -17.78 -4.22 1.30
C THR A 37 -18.01 -4.74 -0.12
N ASP A 38 -19.09 -5.47 -0.32
CA ASP A 38 -19.51 -5.96 -1.63
C ASP A 38 -18.41 -6.77 -2.35
N LEU A 39 -17.72 -7.64 -1.61
CA LEU A 39 -16.76 -8.57 -2.21
C LEU A 39 -17.50 -9.52 -3.16
N PRO A 40 -17.00 -9.74 -4.39
CA PRO A 40 -17.60 -10.70 -5.31
C PRO A 40 -17.59 -12.11 -4.74
N GLU A 41 -18.58 -12.89 -5.12
CA GLU A 41 -18.64 -14.31 -4.78
C GLU A 41 -17.36 -15.03 -5.26
N GLY A 42 -16.84 -15.93 -4.44
CA GLY A 42 -15.61 -16.67 -4.74
C GLY A 42 -14.32 -15.95 -4.37
N THR A 43 -14.39 -14.73 -3.81
CA THR A 43 -13.20 -14.03 -3.30
C THR A 43 -12.59 -14.81 -2.14
N LYS A 44 -11.31 -15.15 -2.25
CA LYS A 44 -10.53 -15.84 -1.20
C LYS A 44 -9.33 -15.01 -0.71
N TYR A 45 -8.80 -14.14 -1.58
CA TYR A 45 -7.61 -13.34 -1.29
C TYR A 45 -7.78 -11.90 -1.75
N LEU A 46 -7.13 -10.99 -1.04
CA LEU A 46 -7.20 -9.55 -1.23
C LEU A 46 -5.78 -8.96 -1.30
N PRO A 47 -5.09 -8.99 -2.43
CA PRO A 47 -3.86 -8.23 -2.62
C PRO A 47 -4.16 -6.75 -2.85
N TRP A 48 -3.18 -5.89 -2.51
CA TRP A 48 -3.29 -4.45 -2.75
C TRP A 48 -1.97 -3.77 -3.06
N SER A 49 -2.10 -2.55 -3.58
CA SER A 49 -0.99 -1.62 -3.80
C SER A 49 -1.35 -0.21 -3.36
N LEU A 50 -0.39 0.51 -2.78
CA LEU A 50 -0.45 1.94 -2.52
C LEU A 50 0.67 2.62 -3.30
N VAL A 51 0.31 3.51 -4.23
CA VAL A 51 1.26 4.14 -5.16
C VAL A 51 1.00 5.65 -5.22
N ASP A 52 2.07 6.42 -5.14
CA ASP A 52 2.09 7.86 -5.35
C ASP A 52 2.58 8.17 -6.77
N TYR A 53 1.69 8.69 -7.62
CA TYR A 53 2.05 9.16 -8.96
C TYR A 53 2.44 10.64 -8.99
N ASP A 54 2.07 11.43 -7.96
CA ASP A 54 2.48 12.82 -7.83
C ASP A 54 3.97 12.94 -7.50
N SER A 55 4.62 11.86 -7.09
CA SER A 55 6.07 11.75 -6.94
C SER A 55 6.85 11.82 -8.26
N ILE A 56 6.21 11.55 -9.42
CA ILE A 56 6.89 11.49 -10.73
C ILE A 56 7.63 12.80 -11.05
N PRO A 57 7.05 14.00 -10.95
CA PRO A 57 7.77 15.24 -11.20
C PRO A 57 8.83 15.56 -10.12
N VAL A 58 8.76 14.93 -8.95
CA VAL A 58 9.69 15.15 -7.83
C VAL A 58 10.96 14.31 -7.97
N CYS A 59 10.81 13.00 -8.19
CA CYS A 59 11.94 12.05 -8.20
C CYS A 59 12.12 11.27 -9.51
N GLY A 60 11.23 11.49 -10.51
CA GLY A 60 11.33 10.87 -11.83
C GLY A 60 10.62 9.52 -11.99
N PHE A 61 9.99 8.99 -10.93
CA PHE A 61 9.22 7.74 -10.97
C PHE A 61 8.06 7.73 -9.98
N ALA A 62 7.07 6.85 -10.21
CA ALA A 62 5.99 6.63 -9.27
C ALA A 62 6.50 5.91 -8.02
N TRP A 63 6.17 6.43 -6.83
CA TRP A 63 6.65 5.88 -5.57
C TRP A 63 5.69 4.82 -5.04
N ILE A 64 6.22 3.63 -4.79
CA ILE A 64 5.47 2.52 -4.23
C ILE A 64 5.61 2.57 -2.71
N HIS A 65 4.48 2.67 -2.02
CA HIS A 65 4.41 2.79 -0.56
C HIS A 65 4.07 1.49 0.13
N TRP A 66 3.26 0.63 -0.50
CA TRP A 66 2.84 -0.63 0.10
C TRP A 66 2.37 -1.64 -0.95
N LEU A 67 2.88 -2.85 -0.87
CA LEU A 67 2.41 -4.01 -1.62
C LEU A 67 2.15 -5.15 -0.65
N ALA A 68 0.97 -5.76 -0.70
CA ALA A 68 0.66 -6.97 0.03
C ALA A 68 -0.03 -7.99 -0.89
N SER A 69 0.27 -9.27 -0.71
CA SER A 69 -0.35 -10.35 -1.47
C SER A 69 -0.83 -11.47 -0.54
N ASP A 70 -1.72 -12.30 -1.08
CA ASP A 70 -2.22 -13.50 -0.42
C ASP A 70 -2.86 -13.27 0.96
N VAL A 71 -3.34 -12.05 1.21
CA VAL A 71 -4.13 -11.72 2.39
C VAL A 71 -5.46 -12.45 2.29
N PRO A 72 -5.85 -13.30 3.26
CA PRO A 72 -7.16 -13.94 3.24
C PRO A 72 -8.29 -12.91 3.19
N ALA A 73 -9.36 -13.24 2.46
CA ALA A 73 -10.51 -12.35 2.32
C ALA A 73 -11.19 -12.10 3.67
N VAL A 74 -11.15 -10.84 4.09
CA VAL A 74 -11.79 -10.32 5.30
C VAL A 74 -12.44 -8.97 4.99
N SER A 75 -13.40 -8.56 5.79
CA SER A 75 -14.08 -7.27 5.62
C SER A 75 -13.33 -6.09 6.26
N GLU A 76 -12.36 -6.36 7.12
CA GLU A 76 -11.64 -5.34 7.87
C GLU A 76 -10.16 -5.69 7.99
N ILE A 77 -9.31 -4.72 7.69
CA ILE A 77 -7.86 -4.76 7.91
C ILE A 77 -7.55 -3.76 9.03
N PRO A 78 -6.94 -4.21 10.14
CA PRO A 78 -6.66 -3.34 11.27
C PRO A 78 -5.49 -2.39 11.00
N ALA A 79 -5.39 -1.35 11.83
CA ALA A 79 -4.19 -0.51 11.87
C ALA A 79 -2.94 -1.37 12.17
N ASP A 80 -1.79 -0.92 11.65
CA ASP A 80 -0.51 -1.60 11.85
C ASP A 80 -0.42 -3.03 11.27
N PHE A 81 -1.31 -3.36 10.37
CA PHE A 81 -1.33 -4.68 9.72
C PHE A 81 0.01 -5.03 9.06
N SER A 82 0.67 -4.06 8.42
CA SER A 82 1.93 -4.31 7.71
C SER A 82 3.03 -4.88 8.61
N ARG A 83 3.14 -4.44 9.87
CA ARG A 83 4.16 -4.93 10.81
C ARG A 83 3.74 -6.16 11.61
N THR A 84 2.43 -6.45 11.65
CA THR A 84 1.87 -7.54 12.47
C THR A 84 1.47 -8.77 11.69
N THR A 85 1.44 -8.69 10.36
CA THR A 85 1.06 -9.80 9.48
C THR A 85 2.24 -10.70 9.11
N ASN A 86 1.92 -11.96 8.80
CA ASN A 86 2.84 -12.90 8.16
C ASN A 86 2.53 -13.10 6.66
N THR A 87 1.59 -12.32 6.11
CA THR A 87 1.29 -12.41 4.67
C THR A 87 2.42 -11.79 3.84
N PRO A 88 2.67 -12.30 2.62
CA PRO A 88 3.75 -11.79 1.78
C PRO A 88 3.58 -10.31 1.44
N GLN A 89 4.65 -9.55 1.57
CA GLN A 89 4.72 -8.13 1.22
C GLN A 89 5.85 -7.87 0.23
N GLY A 90 5.62 -6.89 -0.65
CA GLY A 90 6.61 -6.51 -1.67
C GLY A 90 7.53 -5.39 -1.23
N TYR A 91 8.53 -5.13 -2.07
CA TYR A 91 9.39 -3.96 -1.94
C TYR A 91 8.60 -2.66 -2.12
N ASN A 92 8.85 -1.70 -1.25
CA ASN A 92 8.51 -0.31 -1.47
C ASN A 92 9.65 0.43 -2.19
N SER A 93 9.46 1.70 -2.57
CA SER A 93 10.43 2.41 -3.41
C SER A 93 11.73 2.80 -2.70
N THR A 94 11.85 2.62 -1.39
CA THR A 94 13.12 2.85 -0.67
C THR A 94 14.21 1.86 -1.09
N VAL A 95 13.85 0.74 -1.72
CA VAL A 95 14.82 -0.21 -2.32
C VAL A 95 15.58 0.37 -3.52
N SER A 96 15.20 1.55 -4.01
CA SER A 96 15.79 2.15 -5.20
C SER A 96 17.29 2.41 -5.02
N ARG A 97 18.08 1.89 -5.95
CA ARG A 97 19.54 2.15 -6.02
C ARG A 97 19.92 3.61 -6.21
N PHE A 98 18.97 4.49 -6.53
CA PHE A 98 19.17 5.93 -6.67
C PHE A 98 19.05 6.68 -5.33
N LEU A 99 18.62 5.99 -4.27
CA LEU A 99 18.63 6.49 -2.90
C LEU A 99 19.91 6.07 -2.22
N THR A 100 20.39 6.91 -1.32
CA THR A 100 21.71 6.75 -0.68
C THR A 100 21.62 6.24 0.76
N ASP A 101 20.43 6.01 1.30
CA ASP A 101 20.24 5.56 2.67
C ASP A 101 20.06 4.03 2.73
N PRO A 102 21.08 3.27 3.22
CA PRO A 102 21.02 1.83 3.33
C PRO A 102 20.18 1.31 4.52
N GLU A 103 19.76 2.18 5.42
CA GLU A 103 19.01 1.80 6.63
C GLU A 103 17.49 1.94 6.48
N GLU A 104 17.00 2.18 5.28
CA GLU A 104 15.57 2.33 5.04
C GLU A 104 14.80 1.02 5.09
N VAL A 105 13.51 1.11 5.44
CA VAL A 105 12.57 -0.03 5.45
C VAL A 105 12.17 -0.34 4.02
N HIS A 106 12.72 -1.40 3.44
CA HIS A 106 12.54 -1.72 2.02
C HIS A 106 11.29 -2.55 1.70
N THR A 107 10.61 -3.10 2.69
CA THR A 107 9.43 -3.97 2.50
C THR A 107 8.27 -3.52 3.37
N GLY A 108 7.05 -3.81 2.92
CA GLY A 108 5.84 -3.42 3.63
C GLY A 108 5.51 -1.92 3.50
N TYR A 109 4.73 -1.44 4.44
CA TYR A 109 4.19 -0.07 4.42
C TYR A 109 5.22 0.96 4.84
N ILE A 110 5.34 2.00 4.02
CA ILE A 110 5.90 3.30 4.40
C ILE A 110 4.85 4.37 4.14
N GLY A 111 4.61 5.23 5.14
CA GLY A 111 3.55 6.23 5.07
C GLY A 111 3.84 7.35 4.08
N PRO A 112 2.80 7.99 3.56
CA PRO A 112 2.88 9.21 2.78
C PRO A 112 3.73 10.30 3.46
N THR A 113 4.66 10.86 2.71
CA THR A 113 5.53 11.96 3.15
C THR A 113 5.79 12.94 2.00
N PRO A 114 4.74 13.59 1.45
CA PRO A 114 4.88 14.44 0.28
C PRO A 114 5.83 15.62 0.57
N PRO A 115 6.78 15.93 -0.34
CA PRO A 115 7.84 16.90 -0.03
C PRO A 115 7.53 18.33 -0.45
N ASP A 116 6.67 18.55 -1.46
CA ASP A 116 6.49 19.83 -2.16
C ASP A 116 5.08 20.41 -2.07
N LYS A 117 4.06 19.56 -2.11
CA LYS A 117 2.64 19.88 -2.01
C LYS A 117 1.87 18.68 -1.46
N ASP A 118 0.58 18.79 -1.26
CA ASP A 118 -0.28 17.64 -0.99
C ASP A 118 -0.26 16.69 -2.18
N HIS A 119 -0.15 15.38 -1.93
CA HIS A 119 -0.20 14.33 -2.94
C HIS A 119 -1.42 13.44 -2.74
N ASP A 120 -1.92 12.86 -3.83
CA ASP A 120 -2.94 11.82 -3.84
C ASP A 120 -2.28 10.45 -3.96
N TYR A 121 -2.52 9.60 -2.96
CA TYR A 121 -2.00 8.23 -2.92
C TYR A 121 -3.07 7.26 -3.39
N HIS A 122 -2.80 6.55 -4.49
CA HIS A 122 -3.74 5.62 -5.11
C HIS A 122 -3.68 4.27 -4.39
N PHE A 123 -4.69 4.02 -3.56
CA PHE A 123 -4.85 2.74 -2.87
C PHE A 123 -5.78 1.83 -3.67
N ARG A 124 -5.24 0.74 -4.20
CA ARG A 124 -5.99 -0.22 -5.03
C ARG A 124 -5.98 -1.59 -4.40
N VAL A 125 -7.17 -2.17 -4.25
CA VAL A 125 -7.39 -3.53 -3.74
C VAL A 125 -8.00 -4.39 -4.83
N TYR A 126 -7.55 -5.63 -4.92
CA TYR A 126 -8.04 -6.63 -5.86
C TYR A 126 -8.73 -7.77 -5.11
N ALA A 127 -9.75 -8.36 -5.72
CA ALA A 127 -10.42 -9.56 -5.22
C ALA A 127 -10.01 -10.74 -6.09
N LEU A 128 -9.47 -11.81 -5.49
CA LEU A 128 -8.98 -12.99 -6.19
C LEU A 128 -9.60 -14.27 -5.65
N SER A 129 -9.81 -15.28 -6.51
CA SER A 129 -10.22 -16.63 -6.11
C SER A 129 -9.04 -17.55 -5.74
N GLU A 130 -7.83 -17.15 -6.06
CA GLU A 130 -6.60 -17.93 -5.81
C GLU A 130 -5.45 -17.02 -5.41
N LYS A 131 -4.38 -17.59 -4.85
CA LYS A 131 -3.17 -16.87 -4.44
C LYS A 131 -2.38 -16.34 -5.64
N LEU A 132 -1.60 -15.29 -5.40
CA LEU A 132 -0.56 -14.85 -6.31
C LEU A 132 0.68 -15.74 -6.23
N ASP A 133 0.92 -16.36 -5.05
CA ASP A 133 2.06 -17.21 -4.75
C ASP A 133 3.42 -16.56 -5.05
N LEU A 134 3.53 -15.27 -4.70
CA LEU A 134 4.76 -14.50 -4.85
C LEU A 134 5.71 -14.79 -3.69
N GLU A 135 6.97 -15.07 -4.03
CA GLU A 135 8.03 -15.18 -3.02
C GLU A 135 8.42 -13.78 -2.53
N GLN A 136 8.31 -13.57 -1.21
CA GLN A 136 8.61 -12.26 -0.60
C GLN A 136 10.12 -12.09 -0.33
N PRO A 137 10.63 -10.86 -0.47
CA PRO A 137 9.96 -9.69 -1.00
C PRO A 137 9.94 -9.68 -2.53
N TYR A 138 8.87 -9.21 -3.13
CA TYR A 138 8.68 -9.14 -4.58
C TYR A 138 8.58 -7.69 -5.06
N TYR A 139 8.84 -7.45 -6.34
CA TYR A 139 8.70 -6.14 -6.97
C TYR A 139 7.30 -5.90 -7.53
N TYR A 140 6.93 -4.64 -7.70
CA TYR A 140 5.61 -4.25 -8.22
C TYR A 140 5.30 -4.79 -9.62
N ASN A 141 6.30 -4.88 -10.50
CA ASN A 141 6.12 -5.47 -11.81
C ASN A 141 5.81 -6.99 -11.76
N GLU A 142 6.34 -7.71 -10.77
CA GLU A 142 6.02 -9.12 -10.53
C GLU A 142 4.59 -9.26 -10.02
N PHE A 143 4.21 -8.41 -9.05
CA PHE A 143 2.83 -8.30 -8.55
C PHE A 143 1.83 -8.07 -9.69
N LEU A 144 2.06 -7.08 -10.56
CA LEU A 144 1.19 -6.79 -11.70
C LEU A 144 1.11 -7.93 -12.72
N ARG A 145 2.19 -8.68 -12.92
CA ARG A 145 2.18 -9.87 -13.77
C ARG A 145 1.36 -11.00 -13.17
N ALA A 146 1.50 -11.24 -11.86
CA ALA A 146 0.80 -12.29 -11.14
C ALA A 146 -0.73 -12.08 -11.08
N LEU A 147 -1.19 -10.83 -11.11
CA LEU A 147 -2.62 -10.47 -11.15
C LEU A 147 -3.30 -10.85 -12.47
N LYS A 148 -2.56 -10.98 -13.58
CA LYS A 148 -3.16 -11.18 -14.91
C LYS A 148 -4.00 -12.45 -14.97
N GLY A 149 -5.28 -12.29 -15.32
CA GLY A 149 -6.25 -13.38 -15.47
C GLY A 149 -6.81 -13.93 -14.15
N LYS A 150 -6.44 -13.37 -12.98
CA LYS A 150 -6.89 -13.83 -11.66
C LYS A 150 -7.91 -12.89 -10.99
N VAL A 151 -8.04 -11.67 -11.47
CA VAL A 151 -8.85 -10.62 -10.83
C VAL A 151 -10.33 -10.85 -11.09
N LEU A 152 -11.10 -11.02 -10.01
CA LEU A 152 -12.56 -11.07 -10.02
C LEU A 152 -13.17 -9.67 -10.01
N ALA A 153 -12.59 -8.76 -9.22
CA ALA A 153 -12.93 -7.34 -9.16
C ALA A 153 -11.75 -6.54 -8.61
N GLU A 154 -11.74 -5.26 -8.92
CA GLU A 154 -10.82 -4.29 -8.32
C GLU A 154 -11.57 -3.03 -7.91
N SER A 155 -11.01 -2.31 -6.94
CA SER A 155 -11.48 -0.99 -6.53
C SER A 155 -10.28 -0.13 -6.14
N GLN A 156 -10.43 1.18 -6.32
CA GLN A 156 -9.42 2.16 -5.94
C GLN A 156 -10.07 3.29 -5.16
N VAL A 157 -9.35 3.82 -4.19
CA VAL A 157 -9.62 5.10 -3.53
C VAL A 157 -8.35 5.92 -3.52
N ASP A 158 -8.51 7.23 -3.65
CA ASP A 158 -7.41 8.16 -3.53
C ASP A 158 -7.36 8.69 -2.09
N LEU A 159 -6.16 8.66 -1.51
CA LEU A 159 -5.90 9.02 -0.13
C LEU A 159 -5.01 10.28 -0.12
N PRO A 160 -5.59 11.47 0.03
CA PRO A 160 -4.80 12.69 0.13
C PRO A 160 -3.94 12.68 1.38
N ALA A 161 -2.68 13.09 1.26
CA ALA A 161 -1.80 13.34 2.40
C ALA A 161 -1.15 14.72 2.31
N ARG A 162 -1.00 15.37 3.46
CA ARG A 162 -0.51 16.75 3.55
C ARG A 162 1.02 16.83 3.42
N VAL A 163 1.45 17.90 2.78
CA VAL A 163 2.84 18.33 2.73
C VAL A 163 3.40 18.72 4.11
#